data_d2a9cc0e2ddfa10b89647dbcfdf6a618
#
_entry.id   d2a9cc0e2ddfa10b89647dbcfdf6a618
#
_cell.length_a   1.000
_cell.length_b   1.000
_cell.length_c   1.000
_cell.angle_alpha   90.00
_cell.angle_beta   90.00
_cell.angle_gamma   90.00
#
_symmetry.space_group_name_H-M   'P 1'
#
loop_
_entity.id
_entity.type
_entity.pdbx_description
1 polymer ?
#
loop_
_entity_poly.entity_id
_entity_poly.type
_entity_poly.pdbx_seq_one_letter_code
_entity_poly.pdbx_strand_id
1 'polypeptide(L)'
;MAKIIVITSGKGGVGKTTTSASIATGLALRGHKTAVIDFDVGLRNLDLIMGCERRVVYDLINVIQGEASLNQALIKDKYCDNLFILPASQTRDKDALSREGVEKVLNTLTEEMGFEYVICDSPAGIEQGALMALYFADEAIVTTNPEVSSVRDSDRI
;
A
#
# COMPACT_ATOMS: atom_id res chain seq x y z
N MET A 1 4.82 -17.97 6.45
CA MET A 1 4.60 -17.66 5.01
C MET A 1 4.04 -16.26 4.89
N ALA A 2 4.60 -15.48 3.98
CA ALA A 2 4.19 -14.09 3.79
C ALA A 2 2.86 -14.01 3.05
N LYS A 3 2.06 -12.99 3.39
CA LYS A 3 0.76 -12.77 2.75
C LYS A 3 0.67 -11.32 2.26
N ILE A 4 0.25 -11.15 1.01
CA ILE A 4 0.02 -9.85 0.37
C ILE A 4 -1.48 -9.63 0.32
N ILE A 5 -1.95 -8.55 0.95
CA ILE A 5 -3.37 -8.21 1.04
C ILE A 5 -3.58 -6.83 0.42
N VAL A 6 -4.46 -6.75 -0.57
CA VAL A 6 -4.83 -5.46 -1.14
C VAL A 6 -6.10 -4.94 -0.49
N ILE A 7 -6.10 -3.64 -0.18
CA ILE A 7 -7.28 -2.92 0.30
C ILE A 7 -7.73 -2.01 -0.84
N THR A 8 -8.94 -2.19 -1.31
CA THR A 8 -9.46 -1.46 -2.46
C THR A 8 -10.91 -1.02 -2.22
N SER A 9 -11.44 -0.23 -3.13
CA SER A 9 -12.83 0.19 -3.12
C SER A 9 -13.26 0.52 -4.55
N GLY A 10 -14.56 0.43 -4.83
CA GLY A 10 -15.10 0.86 -6.12
C GLY A 10 -15.17 2.38 -6.25
N LYS A 11 -15.11 3.10 -5.13
CA LYS A 11 -15.28 4.55 -5.06
C LYS A 11 -14.34 5.13 -4.01
N GLY A 12 -13.76 6.29 -4.29
CA GLY A 12 -12.93 7.01 -3.33
C GLY A 12 -13.72 7.53 -2.13
N GLY A 13 -13.03 7.81 -1.04
CA GLY A 13 -13.63 8.41 0.14
C GLY A 13 -14.45 7.46 1.01
N VAL A 14 -14.28 6.14 0.89
CA VAL A 14 -15.01 5.15 1.68
C VAL A 14 -14.18 4.55 2.82
N GLY A 15 -13.17 5.27 3.30
CA GLY A 15 -12.35 4.84 4.43
C GLY A 15 -11.29 3.80 4.10
N LYS A 16 -10.96 3.63 2.82
CA LYS A 16 -10.01 2.63 2.36
C LYS A 16 -8.62 2.79 2.99
N THR A 17 -8.05 3.99 2.93
CA THR A 17 -6.71 4.26 3.48
C THR A 17 -6.68 4.12 5.00
N THR A 18 -7.73 4.56 5.69
CA THR A 18 -7.89 4.37 7.13
C THR A 18 -7.95 2.88 7.47
N THR A 19 -8.67 2.10 6.67
CA THR A 19 -8.76 0.64 6.84
C THR A 19 -7.39 -0.01 6.64
N SER A 20 -6.65 0.40 5.61
CA SER A 20 -5.29 -0.11 5.36
C SER A 20 -4.38 0.15 6.55
N ALA A 21 -4.36 1.38 7.05
CA ALA A 21 -3.56 1.77 8.20
C ALA A 21 -3.95 0.98 9.46
N SER A 22 -5.25 0.80 9.71
CA SER A 22 -5.75 0.09 10.90
C SER A 22 -5.40 -1.40 10.87
N ILE A 23 -5.55 -2.05 9.72
CA ILE A 23 -5.23 -3.47 9.56
C ILE A 23 -3.72 -3.68 9.74
N ALA A 24 -2.90 -2.86 9.09
CA ALA A 24 -1.45 -2.97 9.19
C ALA A 24 -0.98 -2.76 10.64
N THR A 25 -1.52 -1.76 11.32
CA THR A 25 -1.19 -1.48 12.71
C THR A 25 -1.61 -2.65 13.63
N GLY A 26 -2.82 -3.18 13.43
CA GLY A 26 -3.32 -4.31 14.21
C GLY A 26 -2.45 -5.56 14.07
N LEU A 27 -2.01 -5.87 12.85
CA LEU A 27 -1.12 -7.00 12.61
C LEU A 27 0.25 -6.79 13.26
N ALA A 28 0.80 -5.58 13.14
CA ALA A 28 2.09 -5.24 13.72
C ALA A 28 2.07 -5.29 15.25
N LEU A 29 0.99 -4.82 15.86
CA LEU A 29 0.81 -4.87 17.32
C LEU A 29 0.71 -6.31 17.86
N ARG A 30 0.31 -7.25 17.01
CA ARG A 30 0.28 -8.68 17.35
C ARG A 30 1.61 -9.39 17.12
N GLY A 31 2.66 -8.64 16.78
CA GLY A 31 4.01 -9.18 16.60
C GLY A 31 4.37 -9.58 15.18
N HIS A 32 3.51 -9.29 14.20
CA HIS A 32 3.78 -9.61 12.81
C HIS A 32 4.49 -8.45 12.12
N LYS A 33 5.65 -8.71 11.54
CA LYS A 33 6.40 -7.71 10.76
C LYS A 33 5.58 -7.35 9.52
N THR A 34 5.09 -6.12 9.47
CA THR A 34 4.10 -5.67 8.48
C THR A 34 4.57 -4.43 7.75
N ALA A 35 4.46 -4.45 6.43
CA ALA A 35 4.67 -3.27 5.59
C ALA A 35 3.32 -2.84 5.00
N VAL A 36 3.08 -1.54 4.96
CA VAL A 36 1.94 -0.98 4.24
C VAL A 36 2.48 -0.10 3.13
N ILE A 37 1.99 -0.33 1.90
CA ILE A 37 2.46 0.35 0.70
C ILE A 37 1.33 1.18 0.11
N ASP A 38 1.62 2.43 -0.21
CA ASP A 38 0.68 3.33 -0.87
C ASP A 38 0.88 3.25 -2.39
N PHE A 39 -0.13 2.72 -3.10
CA PHE A 39 -0.13 2.62 -4.56
C PHE A 39 -0.83 3.80 -5.24
N ASP A 40 -1.31 4.78 -4.49
CA ASP A 40 -2.04 5.93 -5.04
C ASP A 40 -1.07 7.04 -5.44
N VAL A 41 -0.43 6.84 -6.57
CA VAL A 41 0.54 7.79 -7.11
C VAL A 41 -0.15 9.14 -7.37
N GLY A 42 0.41 10.18 -6.76
CA GLY A 42 -0.10 11.54 -6.90
C GLY A 42 -0.88 12.05 -5.69
N LEU A 43 -1.56 11.21 -4.94
CA LEU A 43 -2.37 11.65 -3.79
C LEU A 43 -1.66 11.55 -2.45
N ARG A 44 -0.89 10.49 -2.21
CA ARG A 44 -0.11 10.33 -0.98
C ARG A 44 -0.90 10.53 0.31
N ASN A 45 -1.96 9.77 0.49
CA ASN A 45 -2.79 9.89 1.70
C ASN A 45 -2.29 9.06 2.87
N LEU A 46 -1.60 7.95 2.60
CA LEU A 46 -1.21 6.99 3.62
C LEU A 46 -0.22 7.58 4.63
N ASP A 47 0.80 8.29 4.15
CA ASP A 47 1.81 8.91 5.01
C ASP A 47 1.21 9.96 5.95
N LEU A 48 0.19 10.69 5.46
CA LEU A 48 -0.54 11.67 6.28
C LEU A 48 -1.34 10.97 7.38
N ILE A 49 -2.09 9.93 7.03
CA ILE A 49 -2.91 9.19 8.00
C ILE A 49 -2.03 8.51 9.05
N MET A 50 -0.87 8.02 8.67
CA MET A 50 0.06 7.36 9.59
C MET A 50 1.01 8.32 10.29
N GLY A 51 0.89 9.61 10.03
CA GLY A 51 1.64 10.65 10.73
C GLY A 51 3.14 10.68 10.44
N CYS A 52 3.57 10.19 9.28
CA CYS A 52 4.97 10.12 8.93
C CYS A 52 5.37 10.98 7.72
N GLU A 53 4.51 11.90 7.30
CA GLU A 53 4.70 12.72 6.10
C GLU A 53 6.01 13.54 6.12
N ARG A 54 6.46 13.94 7.30
CA ARG A 54 7.70 14.71 7.45
C ARG A 54 8.95 13.85 7.40
N ARG A 55 8.78 12.53 7.46
CA ARG A 55 9.89 11.57 7.44
C ARG A 55 10.10 10.94 6.07
N VAL A 56 9.28 11.31 5.10
CA VAL A 56 9.37 10.77 3.72
C VAL A 56 10.59 11.40 3.03
N VAL A 57 11.53 10.55 2.62
CA VAL A 57 12.69 10.94 1.83
C VAL A 57 12.58 10.33 0.45
N TYR A 58 12.31 9.04 0.38
CA TYR A 58 12.12 8.29 -0.86
C TYR A 58 10.77 7.59 -0.84
N ASP A 59 10.26 7.26 -2.03
CA ASP A 59 8.95 6.66 -2.21
C ASP A 59 9.03 5.38 -3.05
N LEU A 60 7.88 4.75 -3.28
CA LEU A 60 7.77 3.52 -4.06
C LEU A 60 8.40 3.65 -5.45
N ILE A 61 8.16 4.77 -6.15
CA ILE A 61 8.70 4.96 -7.50
C ILE A 61 10.22 5.09 -7.48
N ASN A 62 10.78 5.77 -6.48
CA ASN A 62 12.24 5.83 -6.34
C ASN A 62 12.85 4.42 -6.24
N VAL A 63 12.21 3.54 -5.48
CA VAL A 63 12.68 2.16 -5.33
C VAL A 63 12.56 1.40 -6.65
N ILE A 64 11.42 1.51 -7.33
CA ILE A 64 11.18 0.84 -8.62
C ILE A 64 12.20 1.28 -9.66
N GLN A 65 12.53 2.57 -9.70
CA GLN A 65 13.48 3.13 -10.66
C GLN A 65 14.95 2.95 -10.27
N GLY A 66 15.22 2.34 -9.12
CA GLY A 66 16.59 2.11 -8.67
C GLY A 66 17.28 3.33 -8.08
N GLU A 67 16.53 4.38 -7.79
CA GLU A 67 17.05 5.62 -7.17
C GLU A 67 17.27 5.49 -5.67
N ALA A 68 16.62 4.53 -5.04
CA ALA A 68 16.75 4.25 -3.61
C ALA A 68 16.52 2.76 -3.35
N SER A 69 17.10 2.27 -2.24
CA SER A 69 16.79 0.91 -1.75
C SER A 69 15.53 0.94 -0.88
N LEU A 70 14.96 -0.23 -0.64
CA LEU A 70 13.82 -0.36 0.28
C LEU A 70 14.20 0.09 1.69
N ASN A 71 15.42 -0.19 2.14
CA ASN A 71 15.88 0.26 3.46
C ASN A 71 15.89 1.79 3.57
N GLN A 72 16.15 2.50 2.48
CA GLN A 72 16.14 3.96 2.45
C GLN A 72 14.72 4.53 2.39
N ALA A 73 13.81 3.83 1.70
CA ALA A 73 12.45 4.32 1.46
C ALA A 73 11.46 3.94 2.56
N LEU A 74 11.62 2.77 3.16
CA LEU A 74 10.74 2.31 4.24
C LEU A 74 10.88 3.19 5.48
N ILE A 75 9.73 3.59 6.03
CA ILE A 75 9.67 4.39 7.25
C ILE A 75 9.16 3.50 8.37
N LYS A 76 9.96 3.33 9.41
CA LYS A 76 9.55 2.59 10.60
C LYS A 76 8.62 3.45 11.46
N ASP A 77 7.50 2.89 11.89
CA ASP A 77 6.56 3.60 12.74
C ASP A 77 7.20 3.96 14.08
N LYS A 78 6.84 5.13 14.63
CA LYS A 78 7.41 5.63 15.88
C LYS A 78 7.03 4.79 17.09
N TYR A 79 5.82 4.23 17.08
CA TYR A 79 5.23 3.57 18.24
C TYR A 79 5.16 2.04 18.10
N CYS A 80 5.39 1.52 16.91
CA CYS A 80 5.31 0.09 16.65
C CYS A 80 6.49 -0.37 15.80
N ASP A 81 7.39 -1.14 16.39
CA ASP A 81 8.64 -1.57 15.76
C ASP A 81 8.43 -2.54 14.59
N ASN A 82 7.27 -3.19 14.54
CA ASN A 82 6.94 -4.14 13.48
C ASN A 82 6.21 -3.50 12.30
N LEU A 83 5.93 -2.19 12.35
CA LEU A 83 5.16 -1.50 11.33
C LEU A 83 6.06 -0.59 10.49
N PHE A 84 5.99 -0.78 9.17
CA PHE A 84 6.76 -0.01 8.19
C PHE A 84 5.86 0.53 7.11
N ILE A 85 6.15 1.74 6.64
CA ILE A 85 5.36 2.42 5.62
C ILE A 85 6.24 2.69 4.39
N LEU A 86 5.73 2.34 3.21
CA LEU A 86 6.34 2.71 1.94
C LEU A 86 5.42 3.71 1.26
N PRO A 87 5.78 5.00 1.24
CA PRO A 87 4.89 6.04 0.72
C PRO A 87 4.83 6.05 -0.80
N ALA A 88 3.77 6.65 -1.33
CA ALA A 88 3.60 6.86 -2.76
C ALA A 88 4.31 8.13 -3.22
N SER A 89 4.60 8.21 -4.51
CA SER A 89 5.12 9.42 -5.13
C SER A 89 4.01 10.45 -5.35
N GLN A 90 4.32 11.73 -5.12
CA GLN A 90 3.39 12.84 -5.41
C GLN A 90 3.45 13.31 -6.85
N THR A 91 4.60 13.21 -7.46
CA THR A 91 4.88 13.95 -8.70
C THR A 91 5.21 13.07 -9.89
N ARG A 92 5.33 11.78 -9.69
CA ARG A 92 5.74 10.85 -10.75
C ARG A 92 4.56 10.42 -11.59
N ASP A 93 4.86 10.02 -12.81
CA ASP A 93 3.90 9.44 -13.72
C ASP A 93 3.46 8.06 -13.20
N LYS A 94 2.17 7.80 -13.30
CA LYS A 94 1.60 6.49 -12.95
C LYS A 94 2.23 5.36 -13.77
N ASP A 95 2.68 5.64 -14.99
CA ASP A 95 3.33 4.66 -15.86
C ASP A 95 4.69 4.19 -15.31
N ALA A 96 5.29 4.93 -14.37
CA ALA A 96 6.51 4.50 -13.69
C ALA A 96 6.25 3.29 -12.77
N LEU A 97 5.00 3.01 -12.44
CA LEU A 97 4.60 1.85 -11.64
C LEU A 97 4.57 0.60 -12.53
N SER A 98 5.73 0.05 -12.84
CA SER A 98 5.84 -1.12 -13.72
C SER A 98 5.55 -2.43 -12.97
N ARG A 99 5.06 -3.43 -13.71
CA ARG A 99 4.79 -4.75 -13.14
C ARG A 99 6.05 -5.38 -12.56
N GLU A 100 7.14 -5.35 -13.30
CA GLU A 100 8.42 -5.92 -12.88
C GLU A 100 8.95 -5.21 -11.65
N GLY A 101 8.81 -3.90 -11.58
CA GLY A 101 9.24 -3.11 -10.42
C GLY A 101 8.44 -3.43 -9.18
N VAL A 102 7.12 -3.53 -9.29
CA VAL A 102 6.25 -3.89 -8.17
C VAL A 102 6.54 -5.31 -7.70
N GLU A 103 6.68 -6.26 -8.62
CA GLU A 103 7.01 -7.65 -8.29
C GLU A 103 8.32 -7.72 -7.50
N LYS A 104 9.34 -7.02 -7.95
CA LYS A 104 10.63 -6.98 -7.28
C LYS A 104 10.53 -6.42 -5.87
N VAL A 105 9.77 -5.34 -5.69
CA VAL A 105 9.54 -4.74 -4.36
C VAL A 105 8.84 -5.74 -3.44
N LEU A 106 7.77 -6.36 -3.90
CA LEU A 106 7.01 -7.33 -3.09
C LEU A 106 7.85 -8.55 -2.73
N ASN A 107 8.61 -9.09 -3.69
CA ASN A 107 9.48 -10.23 -3.44
C ASN A 107 10.60 -9.88 -2.46
N THR A 108 11.20 -8.71 -2.58
CA THR A 108 12.24 -8.28 -1.65
C THR A 108 11.69 -8.16 -0.23
N LEU A 109 10.50 -7.56 -0.07
CA LEU A 109 9.87 -7.42 1.23
C LEU A 109 9.58 -8.78 1.87
N THR A 110 9.01 -9.71 1.12
CA THR A 110 8.55 -10.99 1.65
C THR A 110 9.66 -12.02 1.78
N GLU A 111 10.53 -12.14 0.79
CA GLU A 111 11.55 -13.19 0.74
C GLU A 111 12.87 -12.78 1.38
N GLU A 112 13.29 -11.53 1.20
CA GLU A 112 14.60 -11.07 1.68
C GLU A 112 14.53 -10.33 3.02
N MET A 113 13.49 -9.53 3.24
CA MET A 113 13.36 -8.70 4.45
C MET A 113 12.49 -9.33 5.53
N GLY A 114 11.85 -10.45 5.25
CA GLY A 114 11.10 -11.20 6.24
C GLY A 114 9.77 -10.59 6.69
N PHE A 115 9.15 -9.75 5.87
CA PHE A 115 7.82 -9.25 6.19
C PHE A 115 6.80 -10.38 6.10
N GLU A 116 5.99 -10.52 7.16
CA GLU A 116 4.94 -11.53 7.22
C GLU A 116 3.67 -11.10 6.51
N TYR A 117 3.39 -9.79 6.53
CA TYR A 117 2.24 -9.19 5.85
C TYR A 117 2.67 -7.96 5.07
N VAL A 118 2.15 -7.84 3.85
CA VAL A 118 2.28 -6.64 3.04
C VAL A 118 0.88 -6.17 2.71
N ILE A 119 0.51 -4.99 3.19
CA ILE A 119 -0.79 -4.38 2.96
C ILE A 119 -0.64 -3.36 1.84
N CYS A 120 -1.37 -3.56 0.75
CA CYS A 120 -1.32 -2.67 -0.40
C CYS A 120 -2.54 -1.76 -0.40
N ASP A 121 -2.33 -0.47 -0.13
CA ASP A 121 -3.40 0.53 -0.20
C ASP A 121 -3.52 0.98 -1.65
N SER A 122 -4.52 0.46 -2.35
CA SER A 122 -4.69 0.72 -3.78
C SER A 122 -5.56 1.95 -4.01
N PRO A 123 -5.40 2.66 -5.15
CA PRO A 123 -6.37 3.70 -5.54
C PRO A 123 -7.74 3.08 -5.79
N ALA A 124 -8.78 3.91 -5.72
CA ALA A 124 -10.15 3.47 -5.97
C ALA A 124 -10.35 3.11 -7.44
N GLY A 125 -11.27 2.18 -7.71
CA GLY A 125 -11.69 1.82 -9.04
C GLY A 125 -10.75 0.89 -9.78
N ILE A 126 -10.58 1.12 -11.08
CA ILE A 126 -9.83 0.26 -11.98
C ILE A 126 -8.58 0.93 -12.56
N GLU A 127 -8.05 1.94 -11.89
CA GLU A 127 -6.80 2.58 -12.29
C GLU A 127 -5.63 1.59 -12.27
N GLN A 128 -4.54 1.95 -12.95
CA GLN A 128 -3.37 1.09 -13.06
C GLN A 128 -2.81 0.65 -11.70
N GLY A 129 -2.77 1.56 -10.73
CA GLY A 129 -2.31 1.22 -9.39
C GLY A 129 -3.17 0.15 -8.72
N ALA A 130 -4.50 0.23 -8.89
CA ALA A 130 -5.42 -0.77 -8.36
C ALA A 130 -5.22 -2.13 -9.03
N LEU A 131 -5.12 -2.15 -10.35
CA LEU A 131 -4.91 -3.38 -11.11
C LEU A 131 -3.57 -4.03 -10.74
N MET A 132 -2.53 -3.22 -10.58
CA MET A 132 -1.21 -3.70 -10.22
C MET A 132 -1.21 -4.35 -8.83
N ALA A 133 -1.84 -3.71 -7.86
CA ALA A 133 -1.94 -4.24 -6.50
C ALA A 133 -2.74 -5.54 -6.47
N LEU A 134 -3.88 -5.58 -7.19
CA LEU A 134 -4.71 -6.78 -7.28
C LEU A 134 -3.99 -7.95 -7.92
N TYR A 135 -3.17 -7.68 -8.93
CA TYR A 135 -2.47 -8.74 -9.67
C TYR A 135 -1.58 -9.59 -8.76
N PHE A 136 -0.90 -8.96 -7.79
CA PHE A 136 0.04 -9.66 -6.92
C PHE A 136 -0.54 -10.06 -5.56
N ALA A 137 -1.78 -9.70 -5.26
CA ALA A 137 -2.37 -9.95 -3.96
C ALA A 137 -2.80 -11.41 -3.76
N ASP A 138 -2.58 -11.92 -2.55
CA ASP A 138 -3.12 -13.20 -2.12
C ASP A 138 -4.57 -13.07 -1.71
N GLU A 139 -4.94 -11.93 -1.12
CA GLU A 139 -6.30 -11.63 -0.68
C GLU A 139 -6.64 -10.17 -0.99
N ALA A 140 -7.92 -9.89 -1.15
CA ALA A 140 -8.42 -8.54 -1.36
C ALA A 140 -9.52 -8.23 -0.35
N ILE A 141 -9.47 -7.02 0.21
CA ILE A 141 -10.53 -6.49 1.07
C ILE A 141 -11.13 -5.29 0.34
N VAL A 142 -12.44 -5.35 0.09
CA VAL A 142 -13.17 -4.29 -0.60
C VAL A 142 -13.95 -3.49 0.42
N THR A 143 -13.63 -2.20 0.55
CA THR A 143 -14.39 -1.31 1.43
C THR A 143 -15.53 -0.69 0.66
N THR A 144 -16.68 -0.56 1.29
CA THR A 144 -17.86 0.04 0.67
C THR A 144 -18.73 0.68 1.76
N ASN A 145 -19.48 1.72 1.37
CA ASN A 145 -20.53 2.29 2.20
C ASN A 145 -21.85 1.58 1.88
N PRO A 146 -22.84 1.59 2.80
CA PRO A 146 -24.15 0.96 2.56
C PRO A 146 -25.04 1.77 1.61
N GLU A 147 -24.47 2.61 0.76
CA GLU A 147 -25.18 3.34 -0.28
C GLU A 147 -25.20 2.56 -1.58
N VAL A 148 -26.31 2.63 -2.32
CA VAL A 148 -26.50 1.87 -3.56
C VAL A 148 -25.37 2.13 -4.56
N SER A 149 -24.94 3.38 -4.71
CA SER A 149 -23.87 3.75 -5.65
C SER A 149 -22.53 3.09 -5.26
N SER A 150 -22.18 3.07 -3.98
CA SER A 150 -20.96 2.46 -3.49
C SER A 150 -20.97 0.93 -3.68
N VAL A 151 -22.11 0.30 -3.45
CA VAL A 151 -22.27 -1.14 -3.65
C VAL A 151 -22.08 -1.50 -5.12
N ARG A 152 -22.67 -0.72 -6.04
CA ARG A 152 -22.52 -0.94 -7.48
C ARG A 152 -21.07 -0.78 -7.94
N ASP A 153 -20.37 0.22 -7.41
CA ASP A 153 -18.97 0.46 -7.76
C ASP A 153 -18.08 -0.68 -7.26
N SER A 154 -18.36 -1.22 -6.08
CA SER A 154 -17.64 -2.37 -5.54
C SER A 154 -17.83 -3.62 -6.38
N ASP A 155 -19.00 -3.83 -6.96
CA ASP A 155 -19.28 -4.96 -7.84
C ASP A 155 -18.47 -4.95 -9.13
N ARG A 156 -17.83 -3.83 -9.49
CA ARG A 156 -16.98 -3.71 -10.67
C ARG A 156 -15.54 -4.17 -10.44
N ILE A 157 -15.18 -4.38 -9.19
CA ILE A 157 -13.85 -4.81 -8.82
C ILE A 157 -13.75 -6.33 -8.89
#